data_9791e3466847f455407a08538f34f6c9
#
_entry.id   9791e3466847f455407a08538f34f6c9
#
_cell.length_a   1.000
_cell.length_b   1.000
_cell.length_c   1.000
_cell.angle_alpha   90.00
_cell.angle_beta   90.00
_cell.angle_gamma   90.00
#
_symmetry.space_group_name_H-M   'P 1'
#
loop_
_entity.id
_entity.type
_entity.pdbx_description
1 polymer ?
#
loop_
_entity_poly.entity_id
_entity_poly.type
_entity_poly.pdbx_seq_one_letter_code
_entity_poly.pdbx_strand_id
1 'polypeptide(L)'
;MKLTVTLPSAGKGTRLNLPYPKEILRLDNDNALIDNCFNFFKDYGRNQVEFIVVINEDKTDLIKYLAKYKDRYNISFVFQNPNEKEYTGAIKSAYHLFGEHNLVLLPDTLMRLQPGKDLYTLVTEALEETGFSFLVKKEENKEVLKTKGALYVNNEGNVVEYEDKPTDRAEYYNAFWCAFAFRRRNFYECINFMEK
;
A
#
# COMPACT_ATOMS: atom_id res chain seq x y z
N MET A 1 17.73 -3.96 -8.83
CA MET A 1 16.36 -3.54 -9.21
C MET A 1 15.99 -2.30 -8.42
N LYS A 2 15.23 -1.34 -8.98
CA LYS A 2 14.69 -0.19 -8.24
C LYS A 2 13.20 -0.41 -7.99
N LEU A 3 12.76 -0.22 -6.75
CA LEU A 3 11.37 -0.37 -6.32
C LEU A 3 10.76 1.01 -6.07
N THR A 4 9.61 1.29 -6.68
CA THR A 4 8.81 2.49 -6.43
C THR A 4 7.68 2.13 -5.45
N VAL A 5 7.69 2.72 -4.26
CA VAL A 5 6.70 2.47 -3.21
C VAL A 5 5.67 3.59 -3.19
N THR A 6 4.42 3.26 -3.44
CA THR A 6 3.31 4.22 -3.43
C THR A 6 2.53 4.14 -2.13
N LEU A 7 2.34 5.29 -1.48
CA LEU A 7 1.60 5.46 -0.23
C LEU A 7 0.34 6.29 -0.50
N PRO A 8 -0.84 5.67 -0.68
CA PRO A 8 -2.09 6.39 -0.90
C PRO A 8 -2.58 7.03 0.42
N SER A 9 -2.25 8.31 0.59
CA SER A 9 -2.52 9.11 1.81
C SER A 9 -3.62 10.16 1.62
N ALA A 10 -4.32 10.20 0.49
CA ALA A 10 -5.29 11.25 0.17
C ALA A 10 -6.64 11.12 0.89
N GLY A 11 -6.90 10.02 1.60
CA GLY A 11 -8.14 9.82 2.34
C GLY A 11 -8.37 10.87 3.43
N LYS A 12 -9.59 11.42 3.53
CA LYS A 12 -9.93 12.52 4.46
C LYS A 12 -9.81 12.18 5.94
N GLY A 13 -9.81 10.89 6.33
CA GLY A 13 -9.65 10.47 7.73
C GLY A 13 -10.77 10.92 8.68
N THR A 14 -11.95 11.25 8.17
CA THR A 14 -13.07 11.88 8.89
C THR A 14 -13.54 11.12 10.14
N ARG A 15 -13.36 9.80 10.18
CA ARG A 15 -13.77 8.96 11.33
C ARG A 15 -13.00 9.27 12.61
N LEU A 16 -11.75 9.72 12.50
CA LEU A 16 -10.89 9.99 13.64
C LEU A 16 -10.97 11.45 14.11
N ASN A 17 -11.54 12.35 13.29
CA ASN A 17 -11.67 13.78 13.56
C ASN A 17 -10.41 14.44 14.16
N LEU A 18 -9.24 14.08 13.60
CA LEU A 18 -7.95 14.60 14.03
C LEU A 18 -7.69 15.96 13.37
N PRO A 19 -7.05 16.91 14.08
CA PRO A 19 -6.65 18.20 13.52
C PRO A 19 -5.43 18.12 12.58
N TYR A 20 -4.96 16.94 12.29
CA TYR A 20 -3.81 16.63 11.43
C TYR A 20 -4.02 15.32 10.67
N PRO A 21 -3.26 15.05 9.62
CA PRO A 21 -3.32 13.78 8.89
C PRO A 21 -3.16 12.55 9.79
N LYS A 22 -4.07 11.57 9.69
CA LYS A 22 -4.03 10.34 10.50
C LYS A 22 -2.72 9.55 10.34
N GLU A 23 -2.09 9.68 9.19
CA GLU A 23 -0.84 9.01 8.86
C GLU A 23 0.33 9.44 9.75
N ILE A 24 0.25 10.65 10.34
CA ILE A 24 1.23 11.15 11.33
C ILE A 24 0.77 10.98 12.78
N LEU A 25 -0.28 10.18 13.02
CA LEU A 25 -0.65 9.77 14.37
C LEU A 25 0.54 9.04 15.02
N ARG A 26 0.96 9.53 16.19
CA ARG A 26 2.09 8.99 16.93
C ARG A 26 1.80 7.60 17.45
N LEU A 27 2.74 6.68 17.20
CA LEU A 27 2.77 5.33 17.80
C LEU A 27 3.63 5.31 19.07
N ASP A 28 4.69 6.10 19.06
CA ASP A 28 5.62 6.30 20.17
C ASP A 28 6.26 7.69 20.06
N ASN A 29 7.32 7.95 20.86
CA ASN A 29 8.00 9.26 20.88
C ASN A 29 8.66 9.62 19.55
N ASP A 30 9.09 8.64 18.76
CA ASP A 30 9.92 8.83 17.57
C ASP A 30 9.16 8.55 16.27
N ASN A 31 8.12 7.68 16.32
CA ASN A 31 7.47 7.13 15.15
C ASN A 31 5.98 7.49 15.08
N ALA A 32 5.53 7.76 13.87
CA ALA A 32 4.13 7.82 13.49
C ALA A 32 3.74 6.61 12.61
N LEU A 33 2.45 6.45 12.33
CA LEU A 33 1.92 5.34 11.53
C LEU A 33 2.65 5.18 10.20
N ILE A 34 2.84 6.27 9.46
CA ILE A 34 3.48 6.24 8.14
C ILE A 34 4.94 5.78 8.19
N ASP A 35 5.64 5.98 9.30
CA ASP A 35 7.03 5.57 9.46
C ASP A 35 7.19 4.05 9.34
N ASN A 36 6.14 3.27 9.64
CA ASN A 36 6.14 1.83 9.44
C ASN A 36 6.43 1.44 7.98
N CYS A 37 5.93 2.22 7.02
CA CYS A 37 6.20 1.99 5.60
C CYS A 37 7.68 2.24 5.25
N PHE A 38 8.31 3.26 5.83
CA PHE A 38 9.73 3.57 5.61
C PHE A 38 10.65 2.58 6.32
N ASN A 39 10.25 2.08 7.49
CA ASN A 39 11.02 1.14 8.29
C ASN A 39 11.25 -0.22 7.60
N PHE A 40 10.37 -0.64 6.68
CA PHE A 40 10.59 -1.82 5.86
C PHE A 40 11.83 -1.70 4.96
N PHE A 41 12.25 -0.48 4.67
CA PHE A 41 13.33 -0.19 3.72
C PHE A 41 14.54 0.48 4.39
N LYS A 42 14.64 0.43 5.72
CA LYS A 42 15.72 1.09 6.48
C LYS A 42 17.14 0.69 6.04
N ASP A 43 17.31 -0.50 5.46
CA ASP A 43 18.62 -1.02 5.01
C ASP A 43 18.90 -0.70 3.52
N TYR A 44 17.97 0.00 2.84
CA TYR A 44 18.05 0.40 1.44
C TYR A 44 18.18 1.92 1.29
N GLY A 45 18.67 2.37 0.14
CA GLY A 45 18.83 3.79 -0.18
C GLY A 45 18.11 4.20 -1.46
N ARG A 46 18.24 5.48 -1.83
CA ARG A 46 17.57 6.11 -3.00
C ARG A 46 17.81 5.45 -4.35
N ASN A 47 18.89 4.67 -4.47
CA ASN A 47 19.20 3.94 -5.70
C ASN A 47 18.38 2.64 -5.82
N GLN A 48 17.82 2.15 -4.71
CA GLN A 48 17.08 0.90 -4.64
C GLN A 48 15.59 1.14 -4.38
N VAL A 49 15.25 2.18 -3.60
CA VAL A 49 13.86 2.48 -3.21
C VAL A 49 13.59 3.97 -3.35
N GLU A 50 12.44 4.29 -3.92
CA GLU A 50 11.87 5.64 -3.96
C GLU A 50 10.40 5.58 -3.54
N PHE A 51 9.87 6.73 -3.08
CA PHE A 51 8.50 6.81 -2.59
C PHE A 51 7.67 7.81 -3.40
N ILE A 52 6.41 7.46 -3.63
CA ILE A 52 5.37 8.36 -4.10
C ILE A 52 4.31 8.44 -3.01
N VAL A 53 4.04 9.62 -2.52
CA VAL A 53 3.00 9.87 -1.50
C VAL A 53 1.86 10.60 -2.18
N VAL A 54 0.71 9.94 -2.29
CA VAL A 54 -0.48 10.56 -2.88
C VAL A 54 -1.27 11.25 -1.78
N ILE A 55 -1.45 12.56 -1.93
CA ILE A 55 -2.08 13.44 -0.94
C ILE A 55 -3.28 14.18 -1.52
N ASN A 56 -4.05 14.80 -0.68
CA ASN A 56 -4.99 15.88 -1.02
C ASN A 56 -4.50 17.21 -0.42
N GLU A 57 -5.21 18.29 -0.66
CA GLU A 57 -4.85 19.64 -0.22
C GLU A 57 -4.77 19.80 1.30
N ASP A 58 -5.53 18.99 2.06
CA ASP A 58 -5.56 19.03 3.53
C ASP A 58 -4.36 18.28 4.16
N LYS A 59 -3.52 17.61 3.35
CA LYS A 59 -2.45 16.72 3.80
C LYS A 59 -1.04 17.29 3.65
N THR A 60 -0.89 18.60 3.48
CA THR A 60 0.43 19.24 3.28
C THR A 60 1.38 19.07 4.48
N ASP A 61 0.88 18.81 5.69
CA ASP A 61 1.71 18.51 6.84
C ASP A 61 2.51 17.21 6.70
N LEU A 62 2.04 16.26 5.85
CA LEU A 62 2.83 15.07 5.50
C LEU A 62 4.14 15.44 4.79
N ILE A 63 4.14 16.47 3.97
CA ILE A 63 5.36 16.92 3.25
C ILE A 63 6.42 17.34 4.26
N LYS A 64 6.03 18.16 5.26
CA LYS A 64 6.93 18.62 6.33
C LYS A 64 7.41 17.45 7.18
N TYR A 65 6.50 16.56 7.56
CA TYR A 65 6.84 15.40 8.38
C TYR A 65 7.83 14.46 7.69
N LEU A 66 7.61 14.15 6.41
CA LEU A 66 8.43 13.23 5.64
C LEU A 66 9.75 13.84 5.17
N ALA A 67 9.97 15.14 5.33
CA ALA A 67 11.24 15.79 5.03
C ALA A 67 12.43 15.16 5.81
N LYS A 68 12.18 14.51 6.95
CA LYS A 68 13.20 13.75 7.71
C LYS A 68 13.85 12.62 6.89
N TYR A 69 13.19 12.12 5.84
CA TYR A 69 13.69 11.04 4.99
C TYR A 69 14.35 11.51 3.68
N LYS A 70 14.37 12.83 3.40
CA LYS A 70 14.83 13.42 2.12
C LYS A 70 16.26 13.07 1.74
N ASP A 71 17.13 12.86 2.74
CA ASP A 71 18.55 12.57 2.49
C ASP A 71 18.76 11.10 2.15
N ARG A 72 17.81 10.24 2.53
CA ARG A 72 17.86 8.80 2.32
C ARG A 72 17.12 8.34 1.07
N TYR A 73 15.97 8.93 0.79
CA TYR A 73 15.09 8.52 -0.30
C TYR A 73 14.71 9.69 -1.20
N ASN A 74 14.41 9.38 -2.46
CA ASN A 74 13.64 10.27 -3.32
C ASN A 74 12.17 10.11 -2.94
N ILE A 75 11.50 11.23 -2.64
CA ILE A 75 10.08 11.25 -2.28
C ILE A 75 9.38 12.23 -3.21
N SER A 76 8.41 11.73 -3.96
CA SER A 76 7.54 12.52 -4.81
C SER A 76 6.16 12.64 -4.16
N PHE A 77 5.57 13.84 -4.20
CA PHE A 77 4.20 14.08 -3.74
C PHE A 77 3.29 14.32 -4.93
N VAL A 78 2.14 13.66 -4.94
CA VAL A 78 1.15 13.75 -6.02
C VAL A 78 -0.20 14.08 -5.42
N PHE A 79 -0.90 15.06 -5.96
CA PHE A 79 -2.29 15.30 -5.60
C PHE A 79 -3.19 14.27 -6.27
N GLN A 80 -4.08 13.67 -5.49
CA GLN A 80 -5.09 12.78 -6.04
C GLN A 80 -5.99 13.54 -7.02
N ASN A 81 -6.22 12.96 -8.19
CA ASN A 81 -7.18 13.49 -9.15
C ASN A 81 -8.58 13.50 -8.51
N PRO A 82 -9.27 14.66 -8.43
CA PRO A 82 -10.59 14.76 -7.79
C PRO A 82 -11.68 13.94 -8.48
N ASN A 83 -11.48 13.57 -9.74
CA ASN A 83 -12.39 12.71 -10.50
C ASN A 83 -12.16 11.21 -10.24
N GLU A 84 -11.04 10.85 -9.62
CA GLU A 84 -10.67 9.49 -9.27
C GLU A 84 -10.84 9.30 -7.75
N LYS A 85 -11.89 8.56 -7.37
CA LYS A 85 -12.23 8.38 -5.96
C LYS A 85 -11.55 7.14 -5.38
N GLU A 86 -11.59 7.02 -4.06
CA GLU A 86 -11.12 5.89 -3.27
C GLU A 86 -9.60 5.65 -3.40
N TYR A 87 -9.13 4.50 -2.90
CA TYR A 87 -7.70 4.19 -2.88
C TYR A 87 -7.14 3.84 -4.28
N THR A 88 -7.94 3.21 -5.14
CA THR A 88 -7.54 2.91 -6.52
C THR A 88 -7.36 4.19 -7.33
N GLY A 89 -8.22 5.18 -7.10
CA GLY A 89 -8.08 6.50 -7.70
C GLY A 89 -6.82 7.24 -7.23
N ALA A 90 -6.45 7.12 -5.96
CA ALA A 90 -5.17 7.64 -5.46
C ALA A 90 -3.99 6.99 -6.19
N ILE A 91 -4.01 5.66 -6.36
CA ILE A 91 -2.95 4.93 -7.05
C ILE A 91 -2.88 5.32 -8.54
N LYS A 92 -4.03 5.39 -9.23
CA LYS A 92 -4.11 5.84 -10.63
C LYS A 92 -3.50 7.23 -10.83
N SER A 93 -3.71 8.14 -9.87
CA SER A 93 -3.13 9.49 -9.91
C SER A 93 -1.60 9.50 -9.94
N ALA A 94 -0.96 8.48 -9.40
CA ALA A 94 0.49 8.34 -9.35
C ALA A 94 1.09 7.63 -10.59
N TYR A 95 0.28 7.15 -11.54
CA TYR A 95 0.71 6.30 -12.65
C TYR A 95 1.90 6.85 -13.45
N HIS A 96 1.94 8.16 -13.68
CA HIS A 96 2.99 8.83 -14.47
C HIS A 96 4.37 8.76 -13.81
N LEU A 97 4.44 8.52 -12.48
CA LEU A 97 5.68 8.39 -11.71
C LEU A 97 6.10 6.93 -11.46
N PHE A 98 5.30 5.94 -11.86
CA PHE A 98 5.64 4.54 -11.63
C PHE A 98 6.94 4.14 -12.33
N GLY A 99 7.81 3.46 -11.58
CA GLY A 99 8.95 2.74 -12.12
C GLY A 99 8.53 1.41 -12.76
N GLU A 100 9.50 0.57 -13.13
CA GLU A 100 9.22 -0.77 -13.67
C GLU A 100 8.59 -1.69 -12.61
N HIS A 101 9.06 -1.60 -11.36
CA HIS A 101 8.59 -2.41 -10.24
C HIS A 101 7.97 -1.49 -9.18
N ASN A 102 6.74 -1.78 -8.80
CA ASN A 102 5.94 -0.92 -7.94
C ASN A 102 5.34 -1.74 -6.79
N LEU A 103 5.27 -1.12 -5.62
CA LEU A 103 4.65 -1.66 -4.42
C LEU A 103 3.68 -0.62 -3.85
N VAL A 104 2.48 -1.02 -3.49
CA VAL A 104 1.52 -0.19 -2.76
C VAL A 104 1.46 -0.64 -1.31
N LEU A 105 1.73 0.28 -0.40
CA LEU A 105 1.58 0.11 1.04
C LEU A 105 0.53 1.07 1.59
N LEU A 106 -0.32 0.59 2.48
CA LEU A 106 -1.26 1.46 3.18
C LEU A 106 -0.58 2.15 4.38
N PRO A 107 -0.49 3.50 4.39
CA PRO A 107 0.26 4.24 5.40
C PRO A 107 -0.40 4.26 6.78
N ASP A 108 -1.64 3.78 6.89
CA ASP A 108 -2.42 3.65 8.12
C ASP A 108 -2.58 2.20 8.60
N THR A 109 -1.86 1.28 7.98
CA THR A 109 -1.89 -0.15 8.32
C THR A 109 -0.56 -0.59 8.92
N LEU A 110 -0.59 -1.05 10.18
CA LEU A 110 0.56 -1.65 10.80
C LEU A 110 0.72 -3.10 10.32
N MET A 111 1.80 -3.37 9.64
CA MET A 111 2.15 -4.69 9.14
C MET A 111 3.46 -5.16 9.79
N ARG A 112 3.55 -6.44 10.07
CA ARG A 112 4.79 -7.11 10.50
C ARG A 112 5.03 -8.32 9.64
N LEU A 113 6.22 -8.43 9.09
CA LEU A 113 6.65 -9.62 8.38
C LEU A 113 7.06 -10.72 9.37
N GLN A 114 7.04 -11.96 8.90
CA GLN A 114 7.62 -13.07 9.66
C GLN A 114 9.12 -12.83 9.89
N PRO A 115 9.67 -13.32 11.01
CA PRO A 115 11.11 -13.18 11.30
C PRO A 115 11.97 -13.66 10.12
N GLY A 116 13.02 -12.89 9.81
CA GLY A 116 13.95 -13.21 8.72
C GLY A 116 13.43 -12.90 7.30
N LYS A 117 12.22 -12.38 7.16
CA LYS A 117 11.71 -11.92 5.85
C LYS A 117 11.96 -10.44 5.66
N ASP A 118 12.34 -10.08 4.44
CA ASP A 118 12.56 -8.73 3.97
C ASP A 118 11.58 -8.37 2.86
N LEU A 119 10.91 -7.22 3.00
CA LEU A 119 9.83 -6.84 2.07
C LEU A 119 10.35 -6.56 0.66
N TYR A 120 11.51 -5.91 0.56
CA TYR A 120 12.12 -5.61 -0.73
C TYR A 120 12.41 -6.91 -1.50
N THR A 121 13.04 -7.87 -0.85
CA THR A 121 13.37 -9.18 -1.45
C THR A 121 12.10 -9.93 -1.85
N LEU A 122 11.11 -10.04 -0.94
CA LEU A 122 9.84 -10.73 -1.24
C LEU A 122 9.14 -10.15 -2.47
N VAL A 123 9.07 -8.83 -2.57
CA VAL A 123 8.40 -8.15 -3.68
C VAL A 123 9.18 -8.31 -4.98
N THR A 124 10.49 -8.15 -4.94
CA THR A 124 11.31 -8.23 -6.15
C THR A 124 11.33 -9.65 -6.73
N GLU A 125 11.45 -10.68 -5.88
CA GLU A 125 11.36 -12.09 -6.29
C GLU A 125 9.99 -12.42 -6.88
N ALA A 126 8.90 -12.03 -6.21
CA ALA A 126 7.55 -12.26 -6.71
C ALA A 126 7.31 -11.59 -8.08
N LEU A 127 7.83 -10.39 -8.30
CA LEU A 127 7.68 -9.68 -9.57
C LEU A 127 8.61 -10.21 -10.68
N GLU A 128 9.64 -11.01 -10.36
CA GLU A 128 10.39 -11.74 -11.37
C GLU A 128 9.56 -12.86 -12.01
N GLU A 129 8.70 -13.49 -11.22
CA GLU A 129 7.86 -14.62 -11.65
C GLU A 129 6.49 -14.19 -12.19
N THR A 130 5.92 -13.09 -11.63
CA THR A 130 4.55 -12.66 -11.92
C THR A 130 4.47 -11.21 -12.40
N GLY A 131 3.38 -10.86 -13.06
CA GLY A 131 3.09 -9.47 -13.47
C GLY A 131 2.62 -8.59 -12.32
N PHE A 132 1.91 -9.20 -11.35
CA PHE A 132 1.51 -8.58 -10.08
C PHE A 132 1.32 -9.64 -9.00
N SER A 133 1.40 -9.22 -7.74
CA SER A 133 1.36 -10.12 -6.58
C SER A 133 0.76 -9.40 -5.36
N PHE A 134 0.15 -10.16 -4.45
CA PHE A 134 -0.39 -9.65 -3.19
C PHE A 134 0.39 -10.21 -2.00
N LEU A 135 0.68 -9.35 -1.04
CA LEU A 135 1.06 -9.77 0.30
C LEU A 135 -0.23 -9.91 1.11
N VAL A 136 -0.52 -11.12 1.55
CA VAL A 136 -1.81 -11.45 2.18
C VAL A 136 -1.63 -11.88 3.62
N LYS A 137 -2.67 -11.64 4.42
CA LYS A 137 -2.85 -12.29 5.72
C LYS A 137 -4.02 -13.25 5.61
N LYS A 138 -3.79 -14.54 5.93
CA LYS A 138 -4.86 -15.51 6.10
C LYS A 138 -5.74 -15.10 7.29
N GLU A 139 -7.04 -15.23 7.13
CA GLU A 139 -8.01 -14.81 8.14
C GLU A 139 -9.24 -15.74 8.10
N GLU A 140 -9.57 -16.31 9.24
CA GLU A 140 -10.73 -17.20 9.39
C GLU A 140 -11.97 -16.45 9.90
N ASN A 141 -11.73 -15.32 10.61
CA ASN A 141 -12.82 -14.51 11.15
C ASN A 141 -13.50 -13.70 10.04
N LYS A 142 -14.72 -14.08 9.69
CA LYS A 142 -15.51 -13.49 8.61
C LYS A 142 -15.91 -12.05 8.90
N GLU A 143 -16.12 -11.68 10.15
CA GLU A 143 -16.41 -10.29 10.53
C GLU A 143 -15.20 -9.36 10.25
N VAL A 144 -13.98 -9.87 10.36
CA VAL A 144 -12.78 -9.14 9.95
C VAL A 144 -12.76 -8.97 8.43
N LEU A 145 -13.04 -10.05 7.68
CA LEU A 145 -13.04 -10.01 6.22
C LEU A 145 -14.07 -9.03 5.65
N LYS A 146 -15.25 -8.88 6.29
CA LYS A 146 -16.28 -7.88 5.91
C LYS A 146 -15.79 -6.43 5.97
N THR A 147 -14.67 -6.16 6.63
CA THR A 147 -14.11 -4.80 6.78
C THR A 147 -12.87 -4.53 5.94
N LYS A 148 -12.43 -5.52 5.16
CA LYS A 148 -11.15 -5.52 4.43
C LYS A 148 -11.36 -5.79 2.94
N GLY A 149 -10.36 -5.49 2.16
CA GLY A 149 -10.25 -6.03 0.81
C GLY A 149 -9.95 -7.52 0.89
N ALA A 150 -11.01 -8.33 0.81
CA ALA A 150 -10.94 -9.77 1.01
C ALA A 150 -10.49 -10.49 -0.26
N LEU A 151 -9.81 -11.63 -0.07
CA LEU A 151 -9.23 -12.43 -1.13
C LEU A 151 -9.60 -13.90 -0.93
N TYR A 152 -9.86 -14.59 -2.03
CA TYR A 152 -9.80 -16.03 -2.07
C TYR A 152 -8.45 -16.49 -2.60
N VAL A 153 -7.69 -17.17 -1.74
CA VAL A 153 -6.37 -17.75 -2.07
C VAL A 153 -6.53 -19.27 -2.12
N ASN A 154 -6.20 -19.86 -3.27
CA ASN A 154 -6.30 -21.31 -3.47
C ASN A 154 -5.14 -22.05 -2.79
N ASN A 155 -5.16 -23.39 -2.85
CA ASN A 155 -4.16 -24.25 -2.22
C ASN A 155 -2.74 -24.11 -2.84
N GLU A 156 -2.65 -23.58 -4.06
CA GLU A 156 -1.38 -23.31 -4.75
C GLU A 156 -0.81 -21.94 -4.38
N GLY A 157 -1.53 -21.15 -3.59
CA GLY A 157 -1.12 -19.79 -3.19
C GLY A 157 -1.53 -18.71 -4.19
N ASN A 158 -2.31 -19.03 -5.22
CA ASN A 158 -2.80 -18.05 -6.18
C ASN A 158 -4.00 -17.30 -5.63
N VAL A 159 -4.00 -15.98 -5.81
CA VAL A 159 -5.17 -15.13 -5.56
C VAL A 159 -6.12 -15.26 -6.74
N VAL A 160 -7.30 -15.81 -6.48
CA VAL A 160 -8.30 -16.15 -7.51
C VAL A 160 -9.37 -15.07 -7.62
N GLU A 161 -9.79 -14.50 -6.50
CA GLU A 161 -10.87 -13.52 -6.44
C GLU A 161 -10.61 -12.47 -5.37
N TYR A 162 -11.12 -11.27 -5.62
CA TYR A 162 -11.05 -10.11 -4.73
C TYR A 162 -12.44 -9.49 -4.59
N GLU A 163 -12.78 -9.03 -3.37
CA GLU A 163 -13.95 -8.20 -3.11
C GLU A 163 -13.65 -7.20 -1.98
N ASP A 164 -13.94 -5.92 -2.20
CA ASP A 164 -13.79 -4.92 -1.13
C ASP A 164 -14.98 -4.99 -0.18
N LYS A 165 -14.71 -5.31 1.09
CA LYS A 165 -15.69 -5.39 2.18
C LYS A 165 -16.91 -6.25 1.85
N PRO A 166 -16.71 -7.54 1.56
CA PRO A 166 -17.80 -8.45 1.20
C PRO A 166 -18.84 -8.54 2.32
N THR A 167 -20.09 -8.19 2.04
CA THR A 167 -21.18 -8.28 3.03
C THR A 167 -21.78 -9.68 3.06
N ASP A 168 -22.18 -10.18 1.90
CA ASP A 168 -22.95 -11.44 1.80
C ASP A 168 -22.07 -12.65 1.48
N ARG A 169 -20.88 -12.41 0.90
CA ARG A 169 -19.96 -13.46 0.44
C ARG A 169 -18.73 -13.62 1.32
N ALA A 170 -18.67 -13.04 2.52
CA ALA A 170 -17.50 -13.11 3.40
C ALA A 170 -17.07 -14.56 3.71
N GLU A 171 -18.02 -15.51 3.76
CA GLU A 171 -17.73 -16.94 3.99
C GLU A 171 -16.85 -17.58 2.90
N TYR A 172 -16.88 -17.05 1.69
CA TYR A 172 -16.09 -17.52 0.56
C TYR A 172 -14.62 -17.19 0.68
N TYR A 173 -14.27 -16.04 1.26
CA TYR A 173 -12.91 -15.53 1.35
C TYR A 173 -12.15 -16.12 2.53
N ASN A 174 -10.80 -16.23 2.40
CA ASN A 174 -9.93 -16.86 3.41
C ASN A 174 -8.69 -16.00 3.74
N ALA A 175 -8.58 -14.82 3.15
CA ALA A 175 -7.47 -13.90 3.37
C ALA A 175 -7.91 -12.45 3.10
N PHE A 176 -7.07 -11.49 3.49
CA PHE A 176 -7.14 -10.10 3.00
C PHE A 176 -5.76 -9.61 2.59
N TRP A 177 -5.71 -8.63 1.70
CA TRP A 177 -4.45 -8.06 1.28
C TRP A 177 -3.92 -7.04 2.29
N CYS A 178 -2.59 -7.01 2.44
CA CYS A 178 -1.85 -6.06 3.27
C CYS A 178 -1.05 -5.07 2.41
N ALA A 179 -0.57 -5.56 1.27
CA ALA A 179 0.15 -4.82 0.27
C ALA A 179 -0.03 -5.51 -1.08
N PHE A 180 0.22 -4.82 -2.17
CA PHE A 180 0.32 -5.45 -3.48
C PHE A 180 1.40 -4.78 -4.33
N ALA A 181 1.97 -5.57 -5.22
CA ALA A 181 3.06 -5.16 -6.09
C ALA A 181 2.72 -5.50 -7.55
N PHE A 182 3.26 -4.72 -8.48
CA PHE A 182 3.04 -4.92 -9.91
C PHE A 182 4.19 -4.39 -10.74
N ARG A 183 4.41 -5.00 -11.91
CA ARG A 183 5.20 -4.37 -12.96
C ARG A 183 4.36 -3.28 -13.63
N ARG A 184 4.98 -2.18 -14.02
CA ARG A 184 4.26 -1.05 -14.65
C ARG A 184 3.34 -1.48 -15.79
N ARG A 185 3.80 -2.38 -16.65
CA ARG A 185 3.02 -2.91 -17.78
C ARG A 185 1.75 -3.67 -17.37
N ASN A 186 1.72 -4.23 -16.14
CA ASN A 186 0.58 -5.00 -15.61
C ASN A 186 -0.31 -4.16 -14.69
N PHE A 187 -0.08 -2.85 -14.59
CA PHE A 187 -0.83 -1.98 -13.69
C PHE A 187 -2.34 -2.06 -13.89
N TYR A 188 -2.79 -1.89 -15.12
CA TYR A 188 -4.24 -1.91 -15.41
C TYR A 188 -4.85 -3.30 -15.23
N GLU A 189 -4.10 -4.37 -15.45
CA GLU A 189 -4.53 -5.73 -15.16
C GLU A 189 -4.76 -5.92 -13.66
N CYS A 190 -3.80 -5.46 -12.83
CA CYS A 190 -3.89 -5.49 -11.38
C CYS A 190 -5.08 -4.66 -10.86
N ILE A 191 -5.23 -3.43 -11.32
CA ILE A 191 -6.33 -2.54 -10.91
C ILE A 191 -7.69 -3.10 -11.35
N ASN A 192 -7.83 -3.58 -12.57
CA ASN A 192 -9.07 -4.18 -13.06
C ASN A 192 -9.44 -5.45 -12.27
N PHE A 193 -8.46 -6.20 -11.77
CA PHE A 193 -8.71 -7.33 -10.88
C PHE A 193 -9.30 -6.86 -9.54
N MET A 194 -8.87 -5.70 -9.03
CA MET A 194 -9.32 -5.13 -7.76
C MET A 194 -10.61 -4.28 -7.86
N GLU A 195 -11.08 -3.96 -9.06
CA GLU A 195 -12.30 -3.16 -9.30
C GLU A 195 -13.49 -4.02 -9.80
N LYS A 196 -13.32 -5.34 -9.86
CA LYS A 196 -14.40 -6.28 -10.21
C LYS A 196 -15.35 -6.49 -9.02
#